data_e64a56474a9172931b4e4df4360c8ee8
#
_entry.id   e64a56474a9172931b4e4df4360c8ee8
#
_cell.length_a   1.000
_cell.length_b   1.000
_cell.length_c   1.000
_cell.angle_alpha   90.00
_cell.angle_beta   90.00
_cell.angle_gamma   90.00
#
_symmetry.space_group_name_H-M   'P 1'
#
loop_
_entity.id
_entity.type
_entity.pdbx_description
1 polymer ?
#
loop_
_entity_poly.entity_id
_entity_poly.type
_entity_poly.pdbx_seq_one_letter_code
_entity_poly.pdbx_strand_id
1 'polypeptide(L)'
;MMAICVAAVHDEEAGGNCVKTIGLIGGMSWQSTIPYYRIINETVQARLGGLHSAPLLLCSLDFQPLEDLQRRGDWSAAGALMAQAAQSLEAGGAEFLVLCTNTMHRVAPAIEAAVALPLLHIADPTADEIQRAGFSRVGLLGTRFTMEQAFYRERLQQRQGIDVVLPDAADREIVHRVIYDELCAGQLRDASRDEYRRIISRLAAKGAQAVILGCTEISLLVNAADAAVPLFDTTRIHATKAAEYALAERQ
;
A
#
# COMPACT_ATOMS: atom_id res chain seq x y z
N MET A 1 -25.57 18.00 -5.93
CA MET A 1 -24.28 18.67 -5.71
C MET A 1 -23.42 18.31 -6.91
N MET A 2 -23.18 19.27 -7.81
CA MET A 2 -22.45 19.02 -9.07
C MET A 2 -20.97 18.85 -8.76
N ALA A 3 -20.41 17.65 -8.99
CA ALA A 3 -18.97 17.44 -8.98
C ALA A 3 -18.39 18.14 -10.23
N ILE A 4 -17.51 19.11 -10.03
CA ILE A 4 -16.74 19.71 -11.12
C ILE A 4 -15.63 18.70 -11.44
N CYS A 5 -15.86 17.87 -12.44
CA CYS A 5 -14.83 17.07 -13.06
C CYS A 5 -14.07 18.00 -14.03
N VAL A 6 -12.81 18.30 -13.73
CA VAL A 6 -11.92 18.90 -14.73
C VAL A 6 -11.60 17.79 -15.72
N ALA A 7 -12.30 17.79 -16.85
CA ALA A 7 -12.00 16.89 -17.96
C ALA A 7 -10.53 17.11 -18.36
N ALA A 8 -9.76 16.03 -18.43
CA ALA A 8 -8.47 16.05 -19.07
C ALA A 8 -8.66 16.59 -20.49
N VAL A 9 -7.92 17.64 -20.85
CA VAL A 9 -7.87 18.13 -22.22
C VAL A 9 -7.15 17.05 -23.03
N HIS A 10 -7.94 16.25 -23.74
CA HIS A 10 -7.39 15.27 -24.68
C HIS A 10 -6.98 16.02 -25.94
N ASP A 11 -5.70 16.27 -26.13
CA ASP A 11 -5.14 16.60 -27.43
C ASP A 11 -5.13 15.33 -28.29
N GLU A 12 -6.18 15.11 -29.05
CA GLU A 12 -6.30 13.99 -30.03
C GLU A 12 -5.29 14.10 -31.19
N GLU A 13 -4.55 15.20 -31.34
CA GLU A 13 -3.68 15.46 -32.49
C GLU A 13 -2.18 15.14 -32.27
N ALA A 14 -1.76 14.88 -31.04
CA ALA A 14 -0.41 14.37 -30.80
C ALA A 14 -0.57 12.94 -30.29
N GLY A 15 0.02 11.94 -30.95
CA GLY A 15 0.04 10.52 -30.52
C GLY A 15 0.59 10.32 -29.10
N GLY A 16 0.03 11.04 -28.14
CA GLY A 16 0.41 11.11 -26.74
C GLY A 16 -0.11 9.89 -26.00
N ASN A 17 0.77 9.20 -25.31
CA ASN A 17 0.43 8.15 -24.35
C ASN A 17 -0.62 8.68 -23.39
N CYS A 18 -1.89 8.25 -23.57
CA CYS A 18 -2.97 8.59 -22.66
C CYS A 18 -2.76 7.88 -21.32
N VAL A 19 -2.29 8.63 -20.31
CA VAL A 19 -2.07 8.12 -18.94
C VAL A 19 -3.43 7.87 -18.30
N LYS A 20 -3.66 6.63 -17.80
CA LYS A 20 -4.89 6.27 -17.11
C LYS A 20 -5.07 7.06 -15.81
N THR A 21 -6.30 7.48 -15.53
CA THR A 21 -6.64 8.19 -14.29
C THR A 21 -6.63 7.23 -13.09
N ILE A 22 -5.79 7.51 -12.11
CA ILE A 22 -5.62 6.67 -10.91
C ILE A 22 -6.62 7.08 -9.84
N GLY A 23 -7.39 6.15 -9.28
CA GLY A 23 -8.21 6.36 -8.10
C GLY A 23 -7.49 5.91 -6.84
N LEU A 24 -7.13 6.84 -5.94
CA LEU A 24 -6.50 6.54 -4.66
C LEU A 24 -7.54 6.53 -3.53
N ILE A 25 -7.65 5.42 -2.79
CA ILE A 25 -8.36 5.34 -1.51
C ILE A 25 -7.32 5.51 -0.41
N GLY A 26 -7.27 6.69 0.20
CA GLY A 26 -6.23 7.09 1.15
C GLY A 26 -6.80 7.61 2.47
N GLY A 27 -5.94 8.27 3.27
CA GLY A 27 -6.30 8.82 4.59
C GLY A 27 -6.13 7.84 5.75
N MET A 28 -5.55 6.67 5.53
CA MET A 28 -5.45 5.58 6.51
C MET A 28 -4.00 5.14 6.87
N SER A 29 -3.06 5.97 7.29
CA SER A 29 -3.17 7.38 7.67
C SER A 29 -2.99 8.34 6.47
N TRP A 30 -3.20 9.65 6.71
CA TRP A 30 -2.90 10.66 5.70
C TRP A 30 -1.38 10.78 5.46
N GLN A 31 -0.57 10.57 6.50
CA GLN A 31 0.90 10.58 6.41
C GLN A 31 1.42 9.55 5.41
N SER A 32 0.82 8.37 5.39
CA SER A 32 1.18 7.31 4.45
C SER A 32 0.63 7.51 3.05
N THR A 33 -0.40 8.35 2.90
CA THR A 33 -0.98 8.67 1.59
C THR A 33 -0.11 9.66 0.80
N ILE A 34 0.57 10.58 1.47
CA ILE A 34 1.49 11.55 0.84
C ILE A 34 2.59 10.87 0.00
N PRO A 35 3.29 9.83 0.48
CA PRO A 35 4.25 9.09 -0.33
C PRO A 35 3.67 8.52 -1.62
N TYR A 36 2.42 8.03 -1.62
CA TYR A 36 1.77 7.56 -2.86
C TYR A 36 1.69 8.66 -3.90
N TYR A 37 1.15 9.82 -3.54
CA TYR A 37 1.05 10.95 -4.44
C TYR A 37 2.41 11.33 -5.03
N ARG A 38 3.43 11.44 -4.18
CA ARG A 38 4.78 11.80 -4.58
C ARG A 38 5.40 10.76 -5.51
N ILE A 39 5.44 9.49 -5.10
CA ILE A 39 6.11 8.42 -5.85
C ILE A 39 5.46 8.21 -7.22
N ILE A 40 4.13 8.25 -7.28
CA ILE A 40 3.39 8.13 -8.56
C ILE A 40 3.82 9.26 -9.51
N ASN A 41 3.79 10.51 -9.06
CA ASN A 41 4.13 11.65 -9.90
C ASN A 41 5.62 11.66 -10.29
N GLU A 42 6.53 11.36 -9.36
CA GLU A 42 7.97 11.21 -9.65
C GLU A 42 8.21 10.12 -10.71
N THR A 43 7.50 9.00 -10.62
CA THR A 43 7.62 7.89 -11.59
C THR A 43 7.10 8.28 -12.96
N VAL A 44 5.94 8.93 -13.05
CA VAL A 44 5.37 9.40 -14.32
C VAL A 44 6.29 10.47 -14.94
N GLN A 45 6.76 11.44 -14.16
CA GLN A 45 7.67 12.47 -14.65
C GLN A 45 9.01 11.89 -15.15
N ALA A 46 9.56 10.90 -14.44
CA ALA A 46 10.78 10.22 -14.86
C ALA A 46 10.62 9.47 -16.20
N ARG A 47 9.42 8.99 -16.52
CA ARG A 47 9.13 8.24 -17.75
C ARG A 47 8.78 9.13 -18.93
N LEU A 48 8.00 10.20 -18.71
CA LEU A 48 7.51 11.09 -19.77
C LEU A 48 8.33 12.36 -19.92
N GLY A 49 9.10 12.74 -18.89
CA GLY A 49 9.90 13.97 -18.89
C GLY A 49 9.08 15.24 -18.65
N GLY A 50 9.72 16.39 -18.78
CA GLY A 50 9.09 17.70 -18.72
C GLY A 50 8.29 17.96 -17.44
N LEU A 51 7.09 18.50 -17.59
CA LEU A 51 6.14 18.80 -16.51
C LEU A 51 5.05 17.75 -16.36
N HIS A 52 5.21 16.56 -16.94
CA HIS A 52 4.21 15.49 -16.83
C HIS A 52 4.02 15.04 -15.38
N SER A 53 2.75 14.80 -15.04
CA SER A 53 2.30 14.23 -13.78
C SER A 53 1.15 13.24 -14.03
N ALA A 54 0.83 12.41 -13.05
CA ALA A 54 -0.25 11.45 -13.17
C ALA A 54 -1.62 12.13 -13.02
N PRO A 55 -2.60 11.90 -13.92
CA PRO A 55 -3.99 12.15 -13.62
C PRO A 55 -4.41 11.27 -12.44
N LEU A 56 -4.89 11.87 -11.33
CA LEU A 56 -5.32 11.08 -10.18
C LEU A 56 -6.48 11.75 -9.43
N LEU A 57 -7.31 10.91 -8.83
CA LEU A 57 -8.36 11.27 -7.89
C LEU A 57 -8.01 10.68 -6.53
N LEU A 58 -8.18 11.44 -5.47
CA LEU A 58 -7.94 11.00 -4.09
C LEU A 58 -9.24 11.08 -3.29
N CYS A 59 -9.73 9.94 -2.80
CA CYS A 59 -10.71 9.87 -1.73
C CYS A 59 -9.96 9.68 -0.41
N SER A 60 -9.76 10.76 0.33
CA SER A 60 -9.08 10.73 1.64
C SER A 60 -10.11 10.59 2.76
N LEU A 61 -10.02 9.49 3.51
CA LEU A 61 -10.94 9.16 4.60
C LEU A 61 -10.43 9.72 5.93
N ASP A 62 -11.34 9.98 6.86
CA ASP A 62 -11.00 10.15 8.27
C ASP A 62 -10.67 8.78 8.86
N PHE A 63 -9.45 8.64 9.41
CA PHE A 63 -8.97 7.34 9.88
C PHE A 63 -9.57 6.92 11.21
N GLN A 64 -9.93 7.86 12.10
CA GLN A 64 -10.41 7.53 13.43
C GLN A 64 -11.66 6.63 13.43
N PRO A 65 -12.73 6.95 12.67
CA PRO A 65 -13.91 6.07 12.60
C PRO A 65 -13.58 4.68 12.04
N LEU A 66 -12.67 4.61 11.07
CA LEU A 66 -12.25 3.34 10.47
C LEU A 66 -11.40 2.51 11.43
N GLU A 67 -10.49 3.11 12.17
CA GLU A 67 -9.68 2.46 13.20
C GLU A 67 -10.58 1.89 14.31
N ASP A 68 -11.62 2.63 14.71
CA ASP A 68 -12.63 2.17 15.66
C ASP A 68 -13.36 0.90 15.16
N LEU A 69 -13.66 0.83 13.87
CA LEU A 69 -14.25 -0.39 13.26
C LEU A 69 -13.26 -1.56 13.26
N GLN A 70 -12.00 -1.31 12.90
CA GLN A 70 -10.94 -2.32 12.93
C GLN A 70 -10.76 -2.89 14.33
N ARG A 71 -10.73 -2.04 15.36
CA ARG A 71 -10.57 -2.43 16.77
C ARG A 71 -11.74 -3.26 17.28
N ARG A 72 -12.96 -2.92 16.87
CA ARG A 72 -14.18 -3.69 17.20
C ARG A 72 -14.34 -4.97 16.37
N GLY A 73 -13.51 -5.14 15.34
CA GLY A 73 -13.61 -6.27 14.42
C GLY A 73 -14.79 -6.17 13.44
N ASP A 74 -15.39 -4.98 13.27
CA ASP A 74 -16.50 -4.76 12.34
C ASP A 74 -15.99 -4.54 10.91
N TRP A 75 -15.52 -5.63 10.33
CA TRP A 75 -14.97 -5.61 8.97
C TRP A 75 -16.05 -5.45 7.91
N SER A 76 -17.30 -5.73 8.23
CA SER A 76 -18.43 -5.49 7.31
C SER A 76 -18.65 -3.99 7.11
N ALA A 77 -18.75 -3.21 8.20
CA ALA A 77 -18.88 -1.77 8.14
C ALA A 77 -17.64 -1.11 7.52
N ALA A 78 -16.43 -1.59 7.86
CA ALA A 78 -15.20 -1.13 7.25
C ALA A 78 -15.18 -1.39 5.74
N GLY A 79 -15.64 -2.54 5.28
CA GLY A 79 -15.78 -2.88 3.86
C GLY A 79 -16.77 -1.97 3.14
N ALA A 80 -17.90 -1.65 3.77
CA ALA A 80 -18.88 -0.73 3.21
C ALA A 80 -18.33 0.69 2.99
N LEU A 81 -17.51 1.19 3.93
CA LEU A 81 -16.82 2.48 3.76
C LEU A 81 -15.85 2.46 2.58
N MET A 82 -15.08 1.37 2.44
CA MET A 82 -14.16 1.22 1.30
C MET A 82 -14.90 1.13 -0.03
N ALA A 83 -16.00 0.40 -0.07
CA ALA A 83 -16.87 0.29 -1.25
C ALA A 83 -17.44 1.65 -1.67
N GLN A 84 -17.91 2.45 -0.72
CA GLN A 84 -18.40 3.81 -0.98
C GLN A 84 -17.31 4.73 -1.54
N ALA A 85 -16.09 4.65 -0.98
CA ALA A 85 -14.96 5.41 -1.51
C ALA A 85 -14.61 4.99 -2.95
N ALA A 86 -14.63 3.70 -3.24
CA ALA A 86 -14.41 3.17 -4.58
C ALA A 86 -15.46 3.66 -5.59
N GLN A 87 -16.75 3.62 -5.23
CA GLN A 87 -17.84 4.14 -6.06
C GLN A 87 -17.69 5.64 -6.34
N SER A 88 -17.26 6.42 -5.36
CA SER A 88 -17.01 7.85 -5.54
C SER A 88 -15.87 8.11 -6.54
N LEU A 89 -14.82 7.29 -6.52
CA LEU A 89 -13.69 7.37 -7.45
C LEU A 89 -14.10 6.93 -8.87
N GLU A 90 -14.88 5.87 -8.99
CA GLU A 90 -15.44 5.41 -10.28
C GLU A 90 -16.33 6.49 -10.90
N ALA A 91 -17.24 7.06 -10.13
CA ALA A 91 -18.10 8.17 -10.57
C ALA A 91 -17.29 9.43 -10.92
N GLY A 92 -16.13 9.63 -10.33
CA GLY A 92 -15.19 10.71 -10.63
C GLY A 92 -14.35 10.47 -11.89
N GLY A 93 -14.42 9.30 -12.51
CA GLY A 93 -13.67 8.97 -13.73
C GLY A 93 -12.32 8.29 -13.50
N ALA A 94 -12.08 7.69 -12.34
CA ALA A 94 -10.94 6.79 -12.16
C ALA A 94 -11.06 5.58 -13.10
N GLU A 95 -9.93 5.08 -13.59
CA GLU A 95 -9.89 3.92 -14.50
C GLU A 95 -9.39 2.65 -13.79
N PHE A 96 -8.77 2.79 -12.63
CA PHE A 96 -8.42 1.71 -11.71
C PHE A 96 -8.21 2.26 -10.30
N LEU A 97 -8.17 1.36 -9.32
CA LEU A 97 -8.11 1.72 -7.91
C LEU A 97 -6.79 1.27 -7.26
N VAL A 98 -6.30 2.09 -6.34
CA VAL A 98 -5.14 1.85 -5.48
C VAL A 98 -5.56 2.10 -4.04
N LEU A 99 -5.53 1.08 -3.20
CA LEU A 99 -5.85 1.18 -1.77
C LEU A 99 -4.56 1.44 -1.00
N CYS A 100 -4.38 2.68 -0.49
CA CYS A 100 -3.14 3.19 0.09
C CYS A 100 -2.87 2.68 1.52
N THR A 101 -3.08 1.40 1.78
CA THR A 101 -2.88 0.75 3.10
C THR A 101 -2.77 -0.76 2.93
N ASN A 102 -2.00 -1.45 3.78
CA ASN A 102 -1.95 -2.92 3.76
C ASN A 102 -3.18 -3.55 4.44
N THR A 103 -3.55 -3.08 5.63
CA THR A 103 -4.58 -3.69 6.49
C THR A 103 -5.94 -3.80 5.79
N MET A 104 -6.36 -2.76 5.07
CA MET A 104 -7.69 -2.74 4.48
C MET A 104 -7.83 -3.60 3.22
N HIS A 105 -6.73 -4.14 2.69
CA HIS A 105 -6.82 -5.20 1.66
C HIS A 105 -7.54 -6.47 2.16
N ARG A 106 -7.74 -6.61 3.48
CA ARG A 106 -8.65 -7.63 4.03
C ARG A 106 -10.07 -7.52 3.47
N VAL A 107 -10.52 -6.30 3.18
CA VAL A 107 -11.87 -6.07 2.64
C VAL A 107 -11.85 -5.74 1.14
N ALA A 108 -10.77 -6.06 0.42
CA ALA A 108 -10.67 -5.93 -1.02
C ALA A 108 -11.87 -6.54 -1.78
N PRO A 109 -12.40 -7.72 -1.40
CA PRO A 109 -13.59 -8.27 -2.06
C PRO A 109 -14.83 -7.37 -2.00
N ALA A 110 -14.98 -6.55 -0.94
CA ALA A 110 -16.09 -5.60 -0.85
C ALA A 110 -15.92 -4.43 -1.83
N ILE A 111 -14.68 -3.99 -2.08
CA ILE A 111 -14.37 -2.98 -3.10
C ILE A 111 -14.64 -3.54 -4.49
N GLU A 112 -14.08 -4.71 -4.80
CA GLU A 112 -14.20 -5.39 -6.10
C GLU A 112 -15.66 -5.73 -6.46
N ALA A 113 -16.50 -6.02 -5.46
CA ALA A 113 -17.93 -6.25 -5.67
C ALA A 113 -18.75 -4.97 -5.90
N ALA A 114 -18.22 -3.79 -5.52
CA ALA A 114 -18.95 -2.53 -5.53
C ALA A 114 -18.75 -1.71 -6.83
N VAL A 115 -17.69 -1.98 -7.59
CA VAL A 115 -17.30 -1.24 -8.80
C VAL A 115 -16.79 -2.17 -9.88
N ALA A 116 -16.81 -1.71 -11.14
CA ALA A 116 -16.23 -2.46 -12.26
C ALA A 116 -14.72 -2.21 -12.45
N LEU A 117 -14.15 -1.24 -11.73
CA LEU A 117 -12.76 -0.86 -11.85
C LEU A 117 -11.83 -1.93 -11.28
N PRO A 118 -10.70 -2.25 -11.95
CA PRO A 118 -9.70 -3.13 -11.37
C PRO A 118 -9.06 -2.51 -10.13
N LEU A 119 -8.92 -3.30 -9.06
CA LEU A 119 -8.15 -2.95 -7.87
C LEU A 119 -6.72 -3.50 -7.99
N LEU A 120 -5.72 -2.61 -7.99
CA LEU A 120 -4.34 -3.03 -7.90
C LEU A 120 -4.03 -3.44 -6.45
N HIS A 121 -3.92 -4.73 -6.20
CA HIS A 121 -3.75 -5.26 -4.85
C HIS A 121 -2.28 -5.16 -4.39
N ILE A 122 -2.00 -4.53 -3.23
CA ILE A 122 -0.65 -4.21 -2.74
C ILE A 122 0.28 -5.43 -2.59
N ALA A 123 -0.26 -6.60 -2.27
CA ALA A 123 0.54 -7.82 -2.11
C ALA A 123 1.07 -8.36 -3.46
N ASP A 124 0.39 -8.09 -4.57
CA ASP A 124 0.74 -8.63 -5.87
C ASP A 124 2.09 -8.11 -6.40
N PRO A 125 2.29 -6.78 -6.55
CA PRO A 125 3.57 -6.27 -6.97
C PRO A 125 4.67 -6.53 -5.94
N THR A 126 4.33 -6.64 -4.65
CA THR A 126 5.28 -7.03 -3.61
C THR A 126 5.77 -8.45 -3.81
N ALA A 127 4.87 -9.41 -4.11
CA ALA A 127 5.24 -10.78 -4.41
C ALA A 127 6.11 -10.89 -5.67
N ASP A 128 5.76 -10.14 -6.72
CA ASP A 128 6.51 -10.12 -7.98
C ASP A 128 7.94 -9.57 -7.78
N GLU A 129 8.12 -8.52 -6.95
CA GLU A 129 9.45 -7.99 -6.63
C GLU A 129 10.30 -8.96 -5.80
N ILE A 130 9.71 -9.62 -4.80
CA ILE A 130 10.38 -10.62 -3.97
C ILE A 130 10.88 -11.78 -4.85
N GLN A 131 10.02 -12.27 -5.75
CA GLN A 131 10.40 -13.35 -6.67
C GLN A 131 11.49 -12.92 -7.66
N ARG A 132 11.38 -11.71 -8.21
CA ARG A 132 12.39 -11.15 -9.13
C ARG A 132 13.75 -11.02 -8.44
N ALA A 133 13.77 -10.73 -7.13
CA ALA A 133 14.98 -10.71 -6.33
C ALA A 133 15.50 -12.12 -5.94
N GLY A 134 14.80 -13.19 -6.31
CA GLY A 134 15.21 -14.58 -6.05
C GLY A 134 14.92 -15.07 -4.62
N PHE A 135 14.03 -14.39 -3.87
CA PHE A 135 13.68 -14.78 -2.52
C PHE A 135 12.38 -15.59 -2.49
N SER A 136 12.34 -16.61 -1.61
CA SER A 136 11.18 -17.47 -1.41
C SER A 136 10.69 -17.51 0.05
N ARG A 137 11.49 -16.98 0.98
CA ARG A 137 11.18 -16.95 2.40
C ARG A 137 11.48 -15.57 2.98
N VAL A 138 10.45 -14.86 3.45
CA VAL A 138 10.56 -13.46 3.87
C VAL A 138 9.91 -13.22 5.23
N GLY A 139 10.45 -12.25 5.98
CA GLY A 139 9.82 -11.73 7.19
C GLY A 139 8.68 -10.76 6.82
N LEU A 140 7.68 -10.61 7.68
CA LEU A 140 6.62 -9.63 7.53
C LEU A 140 6.48 -8.80 8.81
N LEU A 141 6.63 -7.49 8.67
CA LEU A 141 6.30 -6.49 9.69
C LEU A 141 5.09 -5.69 9.24
N GLY A 142 4.15 -5.45 10.16
CA GLY A 142 2.93 -4.71 9.86
C GLY A 142 2.03 -4.60 11.09
N THR A 143 0.80 -4.15 10.90
CA THR A 143 -0.19 -4.21 11.98
C THR A 143 -0.46 -5.66 12.37
N ARG A 144 -1.02 -5.89 13.56
CA ARG A 144 -1.45 -7.23 14.00
C ARG A 144 -2.36 -7.87 12.93
N PHE A 145 -3.24 -7.10 12.33
CA PHE A 145 -4.14 -7.58 11.28
C PHE A 145 -3.39 -8.09 10.04
N THR A 146 -2.37 -7.35 9.58
CA THR A 146 -1.56 -7.74 8.42
C THR A 146 -0.68 -8.95 8.73
N MET A 147 -0.10 -9.03 9.93
CA MET A 147 0.78 -10.14 10.32
C MET A 147 0.00 -11.42 10.62
N GLU A 148 -1.11 -11.35 11.39
CA GLU A 148 -1.77 -12.54 11.95
C GLU A 148 -2.89 -13.08 11.10
N GLN A 149 -3.57 -12.22 10.32
CA GLN A 149 -4.68 -12.67 9.48
C GLN A 149 -4.18 -13.27 8.16
N ALA A 150 -4.95 -14.19 7.61
CA ALA A 150 -4.54 -15.01 6.47
C ALA A 150 -4.43 -14.22 5.16
N PHE A 151 -5.28 -13.19 4.95
CA PHE A 151 -5.49 -12.52 3.67
C PHE A 151 -4.19 -12.09 2.96
N TYR A 152 -3.21 -11.57 3.70
CA TYR A 152 -1.95 -11.09 3.12
C TYR A 152 -1.00 -12.24 2.81
N ARG A 153 -0.78 -13.12 3.79
CA ARG A 153 0.13 -14.26 3.67
C ARG A 153 -0.33 -15.28 2.63
N GLU A 154 -1.62 -15.60 2.63
CA GLU A 154 -2.20 -16.52 1.63
C GLU A 154 -2.06 -15.97 0.21
N ARG A 155 -2.23 -14.65 0.02
CA ARG A 155 -2.05 -14.05 -1.31
C ARG A 155 -0.61 -14.14 -1.80
N LEU A 156 0.38 -13.90 -0.93
CA LEU A 156 1.80 -14.07 -1.26
C LEU A 156 2.12 -15.54 -1.62
N GLN A 157 1.59 -16.47 -0.82
CA GLN A 157 1.77 -17.91 -1.05
C GLN A 157 1.13 -18.38 -2.35
N GLN A 158 -0.12 -17.98 -2.61
CA GLN A 158 -0.88 -18.38 -3.80
C GLN A 158 -0.28 -17.79 -5.08
N ARG A 159 0.20 -16.54 -5.01
CA ARG A 159 0.73 -15.85 -6.19
C ARG A 159 2.11 -16.35 -6.60
N GLN A 160 3.03 -16.53 -5.66
CA GLN A 160 4.45 -16.79 -5.96
C GLN A 160 5.10 -17.85 -5.04
N GLY A 161 4.33 -18.60 -4.27
CA GLY A 161 4.87 -19.61 -3.37
C GLY A 161 5.74 -19.08 -2.22
N ILE A 162 5.58 -17.80 -1.85
CA ILE A 162 6.42 -17.15 -0.85
C ILE A 162 6.03 -17.60 0.56
N ASP A 163 6.99 -18.13 1.31
CA ASP A 163 6.86 -18.47 2.73
C ASP A 163 7.07 -17.23 3.61
N VAL A 164 6.17 -16.99 4.56
CA VAL A 164 6.19 -15.80 5.41
C VAL A 164 6.51 -16.14 6.85
N VAL A 165 7.65 -15.62 7.36
CA VAL A 165 8.09 -15.73 8.74
C VAL A 165 7.58 -14.52 9.53
N LEU A 166 6.94 -14.78 10.67
CA LEU A 166 6.45 -13.74 11.56
C LEU A 166 7.36 -13.55 12.78
N PRO A 167 7.39 -12.33 13.35
CA PRO A 167 7.98 -12.12 14.68
C PRO A 167 7.26 -12.94 15.75
N ASP A 168 7.91 -13.15 16.89
CA ASP A 168 7.28 -13.74 18.06
C ASP A 168 6.13 -12.86 18.57
N ALA A 169 5.25 -13.43 19.37
CA ALA A 169 4.06 -12.71 19.85
C ALA A 169 4.39 -11.38 20.55
N ALA A 170 5.43 -11.36 21.39
CA ALA A 170 5.89 -10.16 22.07
C ALA A 170 6.41 -9.09 21.06
N ASP A 171 7.19 -9.52 20.06
CA ASP A 171 7.70 -8.63 19.02
C ASP A 171 6.58 -8.11 18.11
N ARG A 172 5.55 -8.93 17.80
CA ARG A 172 4.37 -8.46 17.04
C ARG A 172 3.60 -7.37 17.79
N GLU A 173 3.49 -7.49 19.11
CA GLU A 173 2.84 -6.47 19.93
C GLU A 173 3.62 -5.15 19.93
N ILE A 174 4.95 -5.21 20.03
CA ILE A 174 5.82 -4.02 19.91
C ILE A 174 5.61 -3.36 18.54
N VAL A 175 5.67 -4.12 17.45
CA VAL A 175 5.47 -3.60 16.09
C VAL A 175 4.11 -2.93 15.95
N HIS A 176 3.04 -3.59 16.42
CA HIS A 176 1.67 -3.07 16.34
C HIS A 176 1.50 -1.76 17.12
N ARG A 177 1.97 -1.74 18.37
CA ARG A 177 1.90 -0.57 19.24
C ARG A 177 2.67 0.62 18.64
N VAL A 178 3.90 0.41 18.18
CA VAL A 178 4.70 1.48 17.57
C VAL A 178 4.02 2.05 16.33
N ILE A 179 3.38 1.22 15.51
CA ILE A 179 2.63 1.71 14.34
C ILE A 179 1.53 2.68 14.76
N TYR A 180 0.66 2.30 15.71
CA TYR A 180 -0.51 3.10 16.06
C TYR A 180 -0.17 4.26 17.00
N ASP A 181 0.63 4.02 18.04
CA ASP A 181 0.90 5.01 19.08
C ASP A 181 1.95 6.06 18.66
N GLU A 182 2.80 5.73 17.69
CA GLU A 182 3.90 6.58 17.28
C GLU A 182 3.83 6.95 15.79
N LEU A 183 3.93 5.97 14.88
CA LEU A 183 4.10 6.25 13.46
C LEU A 183 2.87 6.90 12.82
N CYS A 184 1.67 6.41 13.12
CA CYS A 184 0.43 7.01 12.65
C CYS A 184 0.19 8.42 13.23
N ALA A 185 0.83 8.73 14.37
CA ALA A 185 0.85 10.08 14.96
C ALA A 185 2.02 10.95 14.46
N GLY A 186 2.80 10.46 13.49
CA GLY A 186 3.96 11.17 12.93
C GLY A 186 5.18 11.24 13.85
N GLN A 187 5.23 10.40 14.90
CA GLN A 187 6.35 10.36 15.85
C GLN A 187 7.36 9.30 15.43
N LEU A 188 8.61 9.73 15.21
CA LEU A 188 9.75 8.84 14.91
C LEU A 188 10.71 8.84 16.11
N ARG A 189 10.86 7.70 16.77
CA ARG A 189 11.70 7.55 17.97
C ARG A 189 12.85 6.60 17.71
N ASP A 190 14.06 6.98 18.12
CA ASP A 190 15.26 6.13 17.96
C ASP A 190 15.13 4.82 18.74
N ALA A 191 14.54 4.85 19.94
CA ALA A 191 14.28 3.64 20.72
C ALA A 191 13.40 2.64 19.95
N SER A 192 12.37 3.12 19.25
CA SER A 192 11.49 2.28 18.42
C SER A 192 12.21 1.77 17.18
N ARG A 193 13.11 2.58 16.58
CA ARG A 193 13.98 2.14 15.49
C ARG A 193 14.91 0.99 15.94
N ASP A 194 15.50 1.07 17.14
CA ASP A 194 16.38 0.02 17.67
C ASP A 194 15.58 -1.27 17.93
N GLU A 195 14.35 -1.19 18.42
CA GLU A 195 13.47 -2.35 18.53
C GLU A 195 13.18 -2.99 17.16
N TYR A 196 12.92 -2.19 16.13
CA TYR A 196 12.70 -2.71 14.77
C TYR A 196 13.97 -3.37 14.21
N ARG A 197 15.15 -2.78 14.41
CA ARG A 197 16.45 -3.40 14.03
C ARG A 197 16.62 -4.77 14.69
N ARG A 198 16.32 -4.86 15.99
CA ARG A 198 16.38 -6.10 16.74
C ARG A 198 15.39 -7.14 16.19
N ILE A 199 14.16 -6.75 15.91
CA ILE A 199 13.12 -7.64 15.38
C ILE A 199 13.49 -8.13 13.97
N ILE A 200 13.98 -7.25 13.09
CA ILE A 200 14.46 -7.61 11.75
C ILE A 200 15.60 -8.62 11.85
N SER A 201 16.57 -8.40 12.74
CA SER A 201 17.68 -9.35 12.97
C SER A 201 17.19 -10.71 13.43
N ARG A 202 16.18 -10.78 14.29
CA ARG A 202 15.56 -12.05 14.73
C ARG A 202 14.84 -12.76 13.58
N LEU A 203 14.16 -12.03 12.70
CA LEU A 203 13.54 -12.62 11.50
C LEU A 203 14.59 -13.22 10.57
N ALA A 204 15.71 -12.51 10.35
CA ALA A 204 16.82 -13.03 9.56
C ALA A 204 17.42 -14.31 10.20
N ALA A 205 17.60 -14.33 11.53
CA ALA A 205 18.04 -15.52 12.25
C ALA A 205 17.07 -16.72 12.16
N LYS A 206 15.77 -16.46 11.93
CA LYS A 206 14.74 -17.48 11.65
C LYS A 206 14.72 -17.91 10.18
N GLY A 207 15.65 -17.44 9.36
CA GLY A 207 15.79 -17.79 7.96
C GLY A 207 15.03 -16.90 6.98
N ALA A 208 14.56 -15.74 7.41
CA ALA A 208 14.02 -14.75 6.47
C ALA A 208 15.18 -14.17 5.63
N GLN A 209 15.05 -14.28 4.30
CA GLN A 209 16.04 -13.80 3.33
C GLN A 209 15.90 -12.28 3.09
N ALA A 210 14.72 -11.75 3.38
CA ALA A 210 14.35 -10.33 3.27
C ALA A 210 13.19 -10.04 4.21
N VAL A 211 12.81 -8.76 4.40
CA VAL A 211 11.67 -8.37 5.24
C VAL A 211 10.74 -7.44 4.47
N ILE A 212 9.45 -7.76 4.49
CA ILE A 212 8.37 -6.90 3.98
C ILE A 212 8.02 -5.86 5.05
N LEU A 213 8.05 -4.59 4.68
CA LEU A 213 7.49 -3.49 5.47
C LEU A 213 6.00 -3.36 5.10
N GLY A 214 5.17 -4.20 5.74
CA GLY A 214 3.73 -4.34 5.49
C GLY A 214 2.87 -3.31 6.24
N CYS A 215 3.42 -2.16 6.52
CA CYS A 215 2.74 -0.95 6.94
C CYS A 215 3.47 0.24 6.32
N THR A 216 2.69 1.13 5.73
CA THR A 216 3.19 2.27 4.96
C THR A 216 4.06 3.23 5.78
N GLU A 217 3.84 3.29 7.10
CA GLU A 217 4.58 4.15 8.02
C GLU A 217 5.93 3.57 8.46
N ILE A 218 6.14 2.25 8.35
CA ILE A 218 7.39 1.61 8.82
C ILE A 218 8.59 2.14 8.04
N SER A 219 8.44 2.41 6.75
CA SER A 219 9.53 2.97 5.91
C SER A 219 9.92 4.40 6.29
N LEU A 220 9.14 5.09 7.11
CA LEU A 220 9.53 6.36 7.72
C LEU A 220 10.51 6.15 8.89
N LEU A 221 10.41 5.01 9.59
CA LEU A 221 11.22 4.70 10.76
C LEU A 221 12.53 3.98 10.41
N VAL A 222 12.46 2.95 9.55
CA VAL A 222 13.61 2.12 9.19
C VAL A 222 13.85 2.12 7.67
N ASN A 223 15.12 1.97 7.31
CA ASN A 223 15.58 1.93 5.93
C ASN A 223 16.66 0.84 5.73
N ALA A 224 17.26 0.74 4.56
CA ALA A 224 18.24 -0.30 4.24
C ALA A 224 19.47 -0.31 5.17
N ALA A 225 19.85 0.82 5.78
CA ALA A 225 20.95 0.88 6.72
C ALA A 225 20.61 0.28 8.10
N ASP A 226 19.33 0.07 8.37
CA ASP A 226 18.82 -0.49 9.64
C ASP A 226 18.68 -2.02 9.61
N ALA A 227 19.00 -2.69 8.49
CA ALA A 227 18.76 -4.11 8.32
C ALA A 227 19.93 -4.83 7.64
N ALA A 228 20.24 -6.04 8.10
CA ALA A 228 21.24 -6.93 7.47
C ALA A 228 20.68 -7.69 6.25
N VAL A 229 19.38 -7.63 6.02
CA VAL A 229 18.69 -8.29 4.90
C VAL A 229 17.90 -7.22 4.12
N PRO A 230 17.62 -7.44 2.81
CA PRO A 230 16.84 -6.51 2.02
C PRO A 230 15.46 -6.21 2.62
N LEU A 231 15.01 -4.95 2.48
CA LEU A 231 13.69 -4.50 2.90
C LEU A 231 12.82 -4.22 1.68
N PHE A 232 11.60 -4.77 1.66
CA PHE A 232 10.60 -4.51 0.64
C PHE A 232 9.56 -3.51 1.18
N ASP A 233 9.70 -2.25 0.78
CA ASP A 233 8.74 -1.19 1.10
C ASP A 233 7.50 -1.34 0.21
N THR A 234 6.42 -1.84 0.78
CA THR A 234 5.16 -2.09 0.07
C THR A 234 4.56 -0.82 -0.51
N THR A 235 4.76 0.35 0.13
CA THR A 235 4.27 1.64 -0.36
C THR A 235 4.97 2.04 -1.65
N ARG A 236 6.31 1.99 -1.64
CA ARG A 236 7.11 2.33 -2.83
C ARG A 236 6.81 1.39 -3.99
N ILE A 237 6.79 0.09 -3.72
CA ILE A 237 6.52 -0.94 -4.74
C ILE A 237 5.13 -0.73 -5.36
N HIS A 238 4.11 -0.55 -4.52
CA HIS A 238 2.73 -0.40 -4.95
C HIS A 238 2.49 0.90 -5.72
N ALA A 239 3.01 2.03 -5.22
CA ALA A 239 2.89 3.33 -5.87
C ALA A 239 3.63 3.37 -7.22
N THR A 240 4.84 2.79 -7.31
CA THR A 240 5.57 2.65 -8.57
C THR A 240 4.79 1.80 -9.56
N LYS A 241 4.24 0.68 -9.10
CA LYS A 241 3.43 -0.20 -9.97
C LYS A 241 2.14 0.46 -10.44
N ALA A 242 1.51 1.30 -9.59
CA ALA A 242 0.34 2.09 -9.99
C ALA A 242 0.69 3.08 -11.12
N ALA A 243 1.82 3.77 -11.03
CA ALA A 243 2.30 4.64 -12.10
C ALA A 243 2.61 3.87 -13.39
N GLU A 244 3.27 2.71 -13.29
CA GLU A 244 3.53 1.85 -14.44
C GLU A 244 2.24 1.35 -15.11
N TYR A 245 1.24 0.97 -14.31
CA TYR A 245 -0.07 0.54 -14.81
C TYR A 245 -0.83 1.68 -15.51
N ALA A 246 -0.71 2.91 -14.97
CA ALA A 246 -1.29 4.10 -15.59
C ALA A 246 -0.64 4.44 -16.95
N LEU A 247 0.66 4.19 -17.08
CA LEU A 247 1.46 4.44 -18.29
C LEU A 247 1.36 3.32 -19.33
N ALA A 248 0.81 2.14 -18.95
CA ALA A 248 0.66 1.05 -19.89
C ALA A 248 -0.37 1.39 -20.97
N GLU A 249 -0.05 1.08 -22.22
CA GLU A 249 -0.94 1.30 -23.38
C GLU A 249 -2.31 0.69 -23.11
N ARG A 250 -3.37 1.38 -23.58
CA ARG A 250 -4.73 0.82 -23.59
C ARG A 250 -4.75 -0.32 -24.60
N GLN A 251 -4.96 -1.55 -24.10
CA GLN A 251 -5.17 -2.73 -24.94
C GLN A 251 -6.55 -2.70 -25.55
#